data_0fb397e36ffe05b1363f8757fe81f155
#
_entry.id   0fb397e36ffe05b1363f8757fe81f155
#
_cell.length_a   1.000
_cell.length_b   1.000
_cell.length_c   1.000
_cell.angle_alpha   90.00
_cell.angle_beta   90.00
_cell.angle_gamma   90.00
#
_symmetry.space_group_name_H-M   'P 1'
#
loop_
_entity.id
_entity.type
_entity.pdbx_description
1 polymer ?
#
loop_
_entity_poly.entity_id
_entity_poly.type
_entity_poly.pdbx_seq_one_letter_code
_entity_poly.pdbx_strand_id
1 'polypeptide(L)'
;MAKLYFRYGAMGSSKTANAIMVQYNYRERGQNALMLKPRLDSRDGARTVGSRSGLNAPCRYVEELDDIDLTACDCVIVDEAQFLTKAQVQRLVDIVDNQGIPVICYGLRADFQGNLFEGSHWLMAWADSIEEIKTVCWCGRKAIMNARVANGAVVKSGEQIVLGGNESYVALCRKHWSRGELAPMEIRRISSGKETYLPLLLEADPSREMIDKYLDRGELYALMVNGRTAAVAVVLRRDDGAWELMNLAVAPDMRGRGYGGRMLRHLFKVLSARCDRLYVGTSEGNVPFYEHFGFVKDHAIKEYFTEHYDVPIIEDGRVLKDRIDLVKAL
;
A
#
# COMPACT_ATOMS: atom_id res chain seq x y z
N MET A 1 25.93 -27.22 -6.09
CA MET A 1 26.07 -26.31 -7.23
C MET A 1 25.13 -25.13 -6.97
N ALA A 2 25.60 -23.91 -7.07
CA ALA A 2 24.76 -22.72 -6.95
C ALA A 2 23.66 -22.73 -8.03
N LYS A 3 22.57 -22.00 -7.81
CA LYS A 3 21.43 -21.93 -8.73
C LYS A 3 20.89 -20.53 -8.84
N LEU A 4 20.33 -20.20 -10.01
CA LEU A 4 19.48 -19.03 -10.22
C LEU A 4 18.03 -19.41 -9.92
N TYR A 5 17.42 -18.73 -8.95
CA TYR A 5 16.02 -18.92 -8.58
C TYR A 5 15.19 -17.73 -9.05
N PHE A 6 14.04 -18.00 -9.65
CA PHE A 6 13.05 -16.97 -9.92
C PHE A 6 11.76 -17.25 -9.14
N ARG A 7 11.51 -16.45 -8.11
CA ARG A 7 10.32 -16.49 -7.28
C ARG A 7 9.36 -15.38 -7.68
N TYR A 8 8.41 -15.73 -8.51
CA TYR A 8 7.45 -14.75 -9.02
C TYR A 8 6.08 -14.85 -8.33
N GLY A 9 5.29 -13.77 -8.42
CA GLY A 9 3.91 -13.78 -7.96
C GLY A 9 3.18 -12.49 -8.36
N ALA A 10 1.85 -12.49 -8.31
CA ALA A 10 1.09 -11.28 -8.52
C ALA A 10 1.34 -10.26 -7.40
N MET A 11 0.90 -9.02 -7.58
CA MET A 11 1.01 -8.00 -6.54
C MET A 11 0.32 -8.45 -5.25
N GLY A 12 0.91 -8.09 -4.11
CA GLY A 12 0.38 -8.50 -2.80
C GLY A 12 0.63 -9.98 -2.45
N SER A 13 1.57 -10.67 -3.13
CA SER A 13 1.96 -12.06 -2.79
C SER A 13 3.12 -12.15 -1.79
N SER A 14 3.44 -11.06 -1.09
CA SER A 14 4.51 -11.01 -0.05
C SER A 14 5.92 -11.32 -0.54
N LYS A 15 6.23 -11.04 -1.81
CA LYS A 15 7.57 -11.27 -2.39
C LYS A 15 8.68 -10.57 -1.61
N THR A 16 8.57 -9.27 -1.44
CA THR A 16 9.54 -8.45 -0.69
C THR A 16 9.73 -8.91 0.75
N ALA A 17 8.62 -9.24 1.45
CA ALA A 17 8.70 -9.80 2.81
C ALA A 17 9.48 -11.12 2.81
N ASN A 18 9.24 -12.00 1.84
CA ASN A 18 9.97 -13.27 1.71
C ASN A 18 11.46 -13.04 1.40
N ALA A 19 11.79 -12.07 0.54
CA ALA A 19 13.18 -11.67 0.25
C ALA A 19 13.91 -11.21 1.51
N ILE A 20 13.28 -10.33 2.30
CA ILE A 20 13.82 -9.81 3.56
C ILE A 20 14.03 -10.93 4.60
N MET A 21 13.06 -11.86 4.71
CA MET A 21 13.19 -13.01 5.62
C MET A 21 14.32 -13.96 5.21
N VAL A 22 14.53 -14.17 3.91
CA VAL A 22 15.66 -14.98 3.42
C VAL A 22 16.99 -14.30 3.77
N GLN A 23 17.12 -12.98 3.54
CA GLN A 23 18.33 -12.24 3.94
C GLN A 23 18.56 -12.33 5.46
N TYR A 24 17.53 -12.21 6.25
CA TYR A 24 17.60 -12.34 7.71
C TYR A 24 18.11 -13.72 8.13
N ASN A 25 17.61 -14.81 7.52
CA ASN A 25 18.02 -16.17 7.81
C ASN A 25 19.51 -16.44 7.51
N TYR A 26 20.05 -15.84 6.44
CA TYR A 26 21.49 -15.89 6.17
C TYR A 26 22.30 -15.20 7.26
N ARG A 27 21.86 -13.99 7.63
CA ARG A 27 22.52 -13.17 8.66
C ARG A 27 22.55 -13.86 10.04
N GLU A 28 21.45 -14.51 10.45
CA GLU A 28 21.40 -15.25 11.71
C GLU A 28 22.42 -16.38 11.79
N ARG A 29 22.88 -16.89 10.64
CA ARG A 29 23.89 -17.94 10.55
C ARG A 29 25.30 -17.42 10.30
N GLY A 30 25.50 -16.12 10.42
CA GLY A 30 26.79 -15.47 10.16
C GLY A 30 27.16 -15.40 8.68
N GLN A 31 26.20 -15.63 7.77
CA GLN A 31 26.39 -15.57 6.32
C GLN A 31 25.96 -14.19 5.79
N ASN A 32 26.57 -13.77 4.68
CA ASN A 32 26.34 -12.48 4.07
C ASN A 32 25.48 -12.61 2.80
N ALA A 33 24.22 -12.21 2.89
CA ALA A 33 23.32 -12.11 1.74
C ALA A 33 23.19 -10.66 1.28
N LEU A 34 23.60 -10.40 0.04
CA LEU A 34 23.51 -9.10 -0.61
C LEU A 34 22.10 -8.87 -1.14
N MET A 35 21.39 -7.86 -0.63
CA MET A 35 20.09 -7.43 -1.15
C MET A 35 20.28 -6.36 -2.21
N LEU A 36 19.63 -6.55 -3.36
CA LEU A 36 19.65 -5.65 -4.51
C LEU A 36 18.24 -5.27 -4.94
N LYS A 37 18.09 -4.09 -5.52
CA LYS A 37 16.90 -3.67 -6.28
C LYS A 37 17.29 -2.84 -7.49
N PRO A 38 16.50 -2.81 -8.59
CA PRO A 38 16.69 -1.87 -9.68
C PRO A 38 16.50 -0.43 -9.19
N ARG A 39 17.30 0.50 -9.68
CA ARG A 39 17.22 1.94 -9.34
C ARG A 39 15.87 2.56 -9.71
N LEU A 40 15.20 1.99 -10.70
CA LEU A 40 13.85 2.36 -11.12
C LEU A 40 12.82 2.26 -9.98
N ASP A 41 13.01 1.36 -9.01
CA ASP A 41 12.12 1.25 -7.86
C ASP A 41 12.53 2.24 -6.77
N SER A 42 11.80 3.35 -6.68
CA SER A 42 12.03 4.43 -5.70
C SER A 42 10.97 4.49 -4.58
N ARG A 43 10.05 3.52 -4.50
CA ARG A 43 8.85 3.56 -3.62
C ARG A 43 9.18 3.59 -2.13
N ASP A 44 10.19 2.85 -1.71
CA ASP A 44 10.55 2.69 -0.28
C ASP A 44 11.75 3.55 0.11
N GLY A 45 12.08 4.57 -0.70
CA GLY A 45 13.26 5.42 -0.53
C GLY A 45 14.53 4.86 -1.17
N ALA A 46 15.61 5.62 -1.07
CA ALA A 46 16.90 5.24 -1.61
C ALA A 46 17.51 4.10 -0.77
N ARG A 47 18.02 3.05 -1.44
CA ARG A 47 18.76 1.94 -0.82
C ARG A 47 18.00 1.20 0.30
N THR A 48 16.67 1.16 0.20
CA THR A 48 15.82 0.41 1.12
C THR A 48 14.79 -0.39 0.33
N VAL A 49 14.57 -1.64 0.70
CA VAL A 49 13.42 -2.44 0.28
C VAL A 49 12.43 -2.52 1.43
N GLY A 50 11.15 -2.30 1.14
CA GLY A 50 10.08 -2.27 2.12
C GLY A 50 8.90 -3.15 1.74
N SER A 51 8.41 -3.93 2.68
CA SER A 51 7.20 -4.72 2.50
C SER A 51 5.96 -4.00 3.04
N ARG A 52 4.80 -4.30 2.48
CA ARG A 52 3.52 -3.78 2.99
C ARG A 52 3.18 -4.24 4.43
N SER A 53 3.88 -5.27 4.93
CA SER A 53 3.76 -5.73 6.31
C SER A 53 4.67 -5.00 7.29
N GLY A 54 5.37 -3.95 6.85
CA GLY A 54 6.25 -3.13 7.68
C GLY A 54 7.69 -3.65 7.81
N LEU A 55 8.05 -4.77 7.17
CA LEU A 55 9.44 -5.23 7.15
C LEU A 55 10.26 -4.38 6.19
N ASN A 56 11.44 -3.95 6.63
CA ASN A 56 12.37 -3.15 5.84
C ASN A 56 13.79 -3.74 5.93
N ALA A 57 14.57 -3.59 4.87
CA ALA A 57 15.97 -3.97 4.85
C ALA A 57 16.79 -3.01 3.97
N PRO A 58 18.08 -2.78 4.31
CA PRO A 58 18.98 -2.03 3.45
C PRO A 58 19.28 -2.84 2.18
N CYS A 59 19.44 -2.15 1.06
CA CYS A 59 19.81 -2.75 -0.20
C CYS A 59 20.81 -1.88 -0.97
N ARG A 60 21.42 -2.45 -2.02
CA ARG A 60 22.17 -1.73 -3.04
C ARG A 60 21.40 -1.76 -4.36
N TYR A 61 21.87 -1.00 -5.34
CA TYR A 61 21.28 -1.02 -6.67
C TYR A 61 21.92 -2.09 -7.55
N VAL A 62 21.13 -2.75 -8.39
CA VAL A 62 21.62 -3.74 -9.38
C VAL A 62 22.61 -3.09 -10.35
N GLU A 63 22.44 -1.83 -10.66
CA GLU A 63 23.31 -1.03 -11.52
C GLU A 63 24.72 -0.81 -10.94
N GLU A 64 24.91 -1.11 -9.66
CA GLU A 64 26.21 -1.02 -8.96
C GLU A 64 26.88 -2.41 -8.81
N LEU A 65 26.29 -3.45 -9.37
CA LEU A 65 26.71 -4.85 -9.12
C LEU A 65 28.14 -5.14 -9.55
N ASP A 66 28.62 -4.49 -10.60
CA ASP A 66 30.00 -4.67 -11.09
C ASP A 66 31.05 -3.99 -10.20
N ASP A 67 30.66 -3.02 -9.39
CA ASP A 67 31.50 -2.33 -8.41
C ASP A 67 31.46 -2.97 -7.01
N ILE A 68 30.74 -4.09 -6.86
CA ILE A 68 30.59 -4.78 -5.58
C ILE A 68 31.54 -5.96 -5.51
N ASP A 69 32.39 -5.97 -4.47
CA ASP A 69 33.18 -7.17 -4.16
C ASP A 69 32.27 -8.28 -3.60
N LEU A 70 32.16 -9.37 -4.33
CA LEU A 70 31.34 -10.53 -3.98
C LEU A 70 32.14 -11.65 -3.29
N THR A 71 33.43 -11.48 -3.00
CA THR A 71 34.27 -12.52 -2.39
C THR A 71 33.78 -13.02 -1.04
N ALA A 72 33.09 -12.17 -0.29
CA ALA A 72 32.47 -12.50 1.02
C ALA A 72 30.95 -12.62 0.92
N CYS A 73 30.38 -12.83 -0.26
CA CYS A 73 28.95 -12.92 -0.48
C CYS A 73 28.50 -14.39 -0.57
N ASP A 74 27.60 -14.81 0.30
CA ASP A 74 27.07 -16.18 0.30
C ASP A 74 25.80 -16.34 -0.53
N CYS A 75 25.09 -15.23 -0.82
CA CYS A 75 23.88 -15.22 -1.62
C CYS A 75 23.58 -13.81 -2.17
N VAL A 76 23.10 -13.71 -3.39
CA VAL A 76 22.55 -12.48 -3.95
C VAL A 76 21.04 -12.59 -4.00
N ILE A 77 20.33 -11.59 -3.48
CA ILE A 77 18.87 -11.50 -3.48
C ILE A 77 18.47 -10.25 -4.25
N VAL A 78 17.61 -10.38 -5.26
CA VAL A 78 17.15 -9.26 -6.09
C VAL A 78 15.65 -9.11 -5.92
N ASP A 79 15.19 -7.98 -5.36
CA ASP A 79 13.76 -7.64 -5.34
C ASP A 79 13.39 -6.82 -6.58
N GLU A 80 12.11 -6.82 -6.96
CA GLU A 80 11.54 -6.15 -8.15
C GLU A 80 12.29 -6.53 -9.46
N ALA A 81 12.76 -7.79 -9.54
CA ALA A 81 13.57 -8.30 -10.64
C ALA A 81 12.90 -8.26 -12.02
N GLN A 82 11.59 -8.00 -12.11
CA GLN A 82 10.92 -7.79 -13.39
C GLN A 82 11.46 -6.56 -14.16
N PHE A 83 12.06 -5.60 -13.45
CA PHE A 83 12.62 -4.40 -14.06
C PHE A 83 14.07 -4.55 -14.54
N LEU A 84 14.65 -5.73 -14.40
CA LEU A 84 15.99 -6.03 -14.93
C LEU A 84 15.98 -6.02 -16.45
N THR A 85 17.10 -5.57 -17.02
CA THR A 85 17.42 -5.76 -18.44
C THR A 85 17.96 -7.16 -18.69
N LYS A 86 17.99 -7.58 -19.96
CA LYS A 86 18.63 -8.83 -20.37
C LYS A 86 20.08 -8.93 -19.88
N ALA A 87 20.86 -7.85 -20.05
CA ALA A 87 22.27 -7.81 -19.65
C ALA A 87 22.44 -8.00 -18.12
N GLN A 88 21.57 -7.39 -17.32
CA GLN A 88 21.59 -7.58 -15.87
C GLN A 88 21.25 -9.03 -15.47
N VAL A 89 20.25 -9.64 -16.11
CA VAL A 89 19.94 -11.06 -15.86
C VAL A 89 21.12 -11.94 -16.27
N GLN A 90 21.77 -11.68 -17.42
CA GLN A 90 22.98 -12.40 -17.84
C GLN A 90 24.09 -12.28 -16.79
N ARG A 91 24.30 -11.09 -16.24
CA ARG A 91 25.29 -10.88 -15.18
C ARG A 91 24.98 -11.70 -13.91
N LEU A 92 23.70 -11.88 -13.56
CA LEU A 92 23.30 -12.76 -12.46
C LEU A 92 23.58 -14.24 -12.76
N VAL A 93 23.37 -14.68 -14.00
CA VAL A 93 23.75 -16.02 -14.46
C VAL A 93 25.28 -16.23 -14.31
N ASP A 94 26.08 -15.24 -14.74
CA ASP A 94 27.56 -15.33 -14.62
C ASP A 94 28.04 -15.46 -13.17
N ILE A 95 27.34 -14.81 -12.21
CA ILE A 95 27.61 -14.95 -10.78
C ILE A 95 27.35 -16.39 -10.31
N VAL A 96 26.24 -16.98 -10.73
CA VAL A 96 25.89 -18.37 -10.40
C VAL A 96 26.91 -19.34 -10.98
N ASP A 97 27.19 -19.23 -12.28
CA ASP A 97 27.98 -20.22 -13.03
C ASP A 97 29.46 -20.11 -12.74
N ASN A 98 30.00 -18.89 -12.65
CA ASN A 98 31.45 -18.65 -12.58
C ASN A 98 31.95 -18.36 -11.16
N GLN A 99 31.10 -17.82 -10.27
CA GLN A 99 31.47 -17.49 -8.89
C GLN A 99 30.89 -18.49 -7.87
N GLY A 100 29.94 -19.34 -8.29
CA GLY A 100 29.32 -20.32 -7.41
C GLY A 100 28.42 -19.74 -6.32
N ILE A 101 27.92 -18.50 -6.50
CA ILE A 101 27.07 -17.81 -5.54
C ILE A 101 25.59 -17.97 -5.97
N PRO A 102 24.70 -18.51 -5.12
CA PRO A 102 23.28 -18.61 -5.44
C PRO A 102 22.64 -17.24 -5.58
N VAL A 103 21.75 -17.10 -6.55
CA VAL A 103 20.99 -15.86 -6.82
C VAL A 103 19.50 -16.13 -6.72
N ILE A 104 18.77 -15.32 -5.93
CA ILE A 104 17.34 -15.45 -5.75
C ILE A 104 16.66 -14.15 -6.21
N CYS A 105 15.92 -14.22 -7.31
CA CYS A 105 15.20 -13.10 -7.89
C CYS A 105 13.72 -13.15 -7.50
N TYR A 106 13.20 -12.05 -6.96
CA TYR A 106 11.79 -11.85 -6.66
C TYR A 106 11.18 -10.83 -7.60
N GLY A 107 10.02 -11.13 -8.20
CA GLY A 107 9.43 -10.21 -9.16
C GLY A 107 8.00 -10.53 -9.58
N LEU A 108 7.43 -9.63 -10.37
CA LEU A 108 6.18 -9.87 -11.07
C LEU A 108 6.45 -10.71 -12.32
N ARG A 109 5.54 -11.60 -12.68
CA ARG A 109 5.65 -12.33 -13.95
C ARG A 109 5.28 -11.44 -15.14
N ALA A 110 4.13 -10.78 -15.05
CA ALA A 110 3.53 -10.01 -16.13
C ALA A 110 3.02 -8.66 -15.63
N ASP A 111 2.91 -7.71 -16.56
CA ASP A 111 2.31 -6.41 -16.36
C ASP A 111 0.77 -6.47 -16.27
N PHE A 112 0.13 -5.31 -16.20
CA PHE A 112 -1.32 -5.19 -16.12
C PHE A 112 -2.05 -5.52 -17.43
N GLN A 113 -1.34 -5.53 -18.56
CA GLN A 113 -1.85 -5.92 -19.87
C GLN A 113 -1.74 -7.44 -20.12
N GLY A 114 -0.95 -8.15 -19.28
CA GLY A 114 -0.69 -9.57 -19.39
C GLY A 114 0.58 -9.91 -20.16
N ASN A 115 1.40 -8.92 -20.53
CA ASN A 115 2.69 -9.12 -21.19
C ASN A 115 3.78 -9.38 -20.15
N LEU A 116 4.78 -10.20 -20.50
CA LEU A 116 5.95 -10.36 -19.65
C LEU A 116 6.75 -9.05 -19.57
N PHE A 117 7.26 -8.76 -18.38
CA PHE A 117 8.34 -7.78 -18.25
C PHE A 117 9.65 -8.33 -18.84
N GLU A 118 10.56 -7.44 -19.25
CA GLU A 118 11.85 -7.86 -19.82
C GLU A 118 12.64 -8.78 -18.89
N GLY A 119 12.87 -8.36 -17.65
CA GLY A 119 13.58 -9.16 -16.65
C GLY A 119 12.89 -10.49 -16.38
N SER A 120 11.56 -10.48 -16.29
CA SER A 120 10.80 -11.72 -16.09
C SER A 120 10.87 -12.68 -17.27
N HIS A 121 10.93 -12.15 -18.50
CA HIS A 121 11.12 -12.96 -19.71
C HIS A 121 12.41 -13.76 -19.63
N TRP A 122 13.53 -13.11 -19.30
CA TRP A 122 14.84 -13.75 -19.25
C TRP A 122 15.00 -14.65 -18.03
N LEU A 123 14.44 -14.26 -16.88
CA LEU A 123 14.42 -15.12 -15.69
C LEU A 123 13.58 -16.39 -15.89
N MET A 124 12.44 -16.30 -16.58
CA MET A 124 11.66 -17.50 -16.95
C MET A 124 12.41 -18.42 -17.91
N ALA A 125 13.29 -17.87 -18.75
CA ALA A 125 14.06 -18.67 -19.72
C ALA A 125 15.32 -19.30 -19.11
N TRP A 126 15.97 -18.64 -18.14
CA TRP A 126 17.32 -19.00 -17.70
C TRP A 126 17.41 -19.46 -16.24
N ALA A 127 16.38 -19.30 -15.42
CA ALA A 127 16.45 -19.74 -14.03
C ALA A 127 16.42 -21.27 -13.90
N ASP A 128 17.29 -21.81 -13.03
CA ASP A 128 17.33 -23.24 -12.69
C ASP A 128 16.09 -23.68 -11.92
N SER A 129 15.49 -22.77 -11.14
CA SER A 129 14.30 -23.04 -10.33
C SER A 129 13.32 -21.88 -10.43
N ILE A 130 12.08 -22.19 -10.79
CA ILE A 130 11.01 -21.23 -10.96
C ILE A 130 9.88 -21.59 -9.99
N GLU A 131 9.57 -20.66 -9.07
CA GLU A 131 8.59 -20.86 -8.01
C GLU A 131 7.55 -19.76 -8.01
N GLU A 132 6.28 -20.11 -7.84
CA GLU A 132 5.19 -19.14 -7.71
C GLU A 132 4.85 -18.86 -6.25
N ILE A 133 5.01 -17.61 -5.80
CA ILE A 133 4.49 -17.13 -4.53
C ILE A 133 3.02 -16.78 -4.74
N LYS A 134 2.15 -17.61 -4.19
CA LYS A 134 0.70 -17.56 -4.43
C LYS A 134 0.04 -16.41 -3.67
N THR A 135 -0.99 -15.83 -4.28
CA THR A 135 -1.94 -14.92 -3.62
C THR A 135 -3.35 -15.17 -4.14
N VAL A 136 -4.35 -14.54 -3.53
CA VAL A 136 -5.75 -14.80 -3.81
C VAL A 136 -6.46 -13.61 -4.44
N CYS A 137 -7.36 -13.86 -5.36
CA CYS A 137 -8.33 -12.91 -5.88
C CYS A 137 -9.44 -12.71 -4.83
N TRP A 138 -10.13 -11.58 -4.90
CA TRP A 138 -11.27 -11.29 -4.02
C TRP A 138 -12.34 -12.39 -3.99
N CYS A 139 -12.45 -13.19 -5.04
CA CYS A 139 -13.39 -14.32 -5.12
C CYS A 139 -12.87 -15.63 -4.50
N GLY A 140 -11.72 -15.62 -3.82
CA GLY A 140 -11.08 -16.79 -3.20
C GLY A 140 -10.23 -17.64 -4.15
N ARG A 141 -10.28 -17.43 -5.48
CA ARG A 141 -9.45 -18.18 -6.44
C ARG A 141 -8.02 -17.63 -6.45
N LYS A 142 -7.08 -18.46 -6.89
CA LYS A 142 -5.69 -18.03 -7.09
C LYS A 142 -5.64 -16.80 -8.02
N ALA A 143 -4.96 -15.73 -7.57
CA ALA A 143 -4.69 -14.56 -8.39
C ALA A 143 -3.36 -14.74 -9.13
N ILE A 144 -3.39 -14.54 -10.45
CA ILE A 144 -2.23 -14.69 -11.34
C ILE A 144 -2.03 -13.48 -12.24
N MET A 145 -2.94 -12.53 -12.21
CA MET A 145 -2.92 -11.32 -13.03
C MET A 145 -2.81 -10.09 -12.15
N ASN A 146 -2.09 -9.10 -12.62
CA ASN A 146 -2.05 -7.76 -12.04
C ASN A 146 -3.05 -6.88 -12.81
N ALA A 147 -3.98 -6.25 -12.13
CA ALA A 147 -4.91 -5.31 -12.74
C ALA A 147 -4.57 -3.90 -12.28
N ARG A 148 -4.35 -2.99 -13.21
CA ARG A 148 -4.27 -1.56 -12.93
C ARG A 148 -5.68 -1.01 -12.79
N VAL A 149 -5.92 -0.22 -11.76
CA VAL A 149 -7.24 0.35 -11.47
C VAL A 149 -7.14 1.87 -11.41
N ALA A 150 -7.81 2.53 -12.33
CA ALA A 150 -7.95 3.98 -12.36
C ALA A 150 -9.44 4.35 -12.36
N ASN A 151 -9.83 5.35 -11.59
CA ASN A 151 -11.22 5.82 -11.47
C ASN A 151 -12.24 4.69 -11.14
N GLY A 152 -11.80 3.66 -10.43
CA GLY A 152 -12.65 2.52 -10.03
C GLY A 152 -12.90 1.47 -11.11
N ALA A 153 -12.22 1.54 -12.24
CA ALA A 153 -12.29 0.58 -13.33
C ALA A 153 -10.92 -0.06 -13.63
N VAL A 154 -10.93 -1.28 -14.15
CA VAL A 154 -9.69 -1.94 -14.61
C VAL A 154 -9.25 -1.32 -15.94
N VAL A 155 -8.02 -0.83 -15.96
CA VAL A 155 -7.36 -0.27 -17.15
C VAL A 155 -6.68 -1.41 -17.93
N LYS A 156 -6.83 -1.41 -19.26
CA LYS A 156 -6.29 -2.44 -20.17
C LYS A 156 -5.26 -1.92 -21.16
N SER A 157 -5.04 -0.61 -21.21
CA SER A 157 -4.10 0.03 -22.14
C SER A 157 -3.31 1.14 -21.42
N GLY A 158 -2.19 1.54 -22.00
CA GLY A 158 -1.31 2.57 -21.46
C GLY A 158 0.12 2.09 -21.30
N GLU A 159 1.00 2.94 -20.77
CA GLU A 159 2.40 2.63 -20.52
C GLU A 159 2.55 1.47 -19.54
N GLN A 160 3.54 0.60 -19.77
CA GLN A 160 3.78 -0.58 -18.93
C GLN A 160 4.11 -0.19 -17.49
N ILE A 161 4.87 0.86 -17.28
CA ILE A 161 5.31 1.35 -15.97
C ILE A 161 4.82 2.78 -15.80
N VAL A 162 4.07 3.03 -14.72
CA VAL A 162 3.70 4.39 -14.28
C VAL A 162 4.21 4.56 -12.86
N LEU A 163 5.16 5.47 -12.68
CA LEU A 163 5.71 5.84 -11.38
C LEU A 163 4.88 7.00 -10.79
N GLY A 164 4.34 6.81 -9.59
CA GLY A 164 3.74 7.90 -8.80
C GLY A 164 2.33 8.36 -9.17
N GLY A 165 1.54 7.54 -9.86
CA GLY A 165 0.13 7.86 -10.16
C GLY A 165 -0.86 7.45 -9.05
N ASN A 166 -2.07 8.07 -9.04
CA ASN A 166 -3.24 7.67 -8.22
C ASN A 166 -3.78 6.27 -8.60
N GLU A 167 -3.04 5.51 -9.34
CA GLU A 167 -3.42 4.20 -9.84
C GLU A 167 -3.10 3.13 -8.82
N SER A 168 -4.11 2.38 -8.45
CA SER A 168 -3.94 1.20 -7.60
C SER A 168 -3.81 -0.05 -8.47
N TYR A 169 -3.00 -0.99 -8.00
CA TYR A 169 -2.91 -2.30 -8.62
C TYR A 169 -3.55 -3.34 -7.70
N VAL A 170 -4.33 -4.25 -8.28
CA VAL A 170 -4.96 -5.35 -7.54
C VAL A 170 -4.65 -6.70 -8.20
N ALA A 171 -4.45 -7.72 -7.36
CA ALA A 171 -4.25 -9.08 -7.84
C ALA A 171 -5.61 -9.74 -8.15
N LEU A 172 -5.77 -10.25 -9.37
CA LEU A 172 -7.01 -10.89 -9.83
C LEU A 172 -6.74 -12.27 -10.41
N CYS A 173 -7.75 -13.15 -10.33
CA CYS A 173 -7.76 -14.35 -11.17
C CYS A 173 -7.98 -13.94 -12.64
N ARG A 174 -7.56 -14.77 -13.58
CA ARG A 174 -7.66 -14.46 -15.01
C ARG A 174 -9.09 -14.10 -15.45
N LYS A 175 -10.12 -14.78 -14.91
CA LYS A 175 -11.52 -14.49 -15.22
C LYS A 175 -11.91 -13.05 -14.89
N HIS A 176 -11.64 -12.60 -13.65
CA HIS A 176 -12.00 -11.24 -13.22
C HIS A 176 -11.12 -10.18 -13.89
N TRP A 177 -9.83 -10.49 -14.11
CA TRP A 177 -8.96 -9.60 -14.87
C TRP A 177 -9.46 -9.40 -16.31
N SER A 178 -9.83 -10.49 -17.05
CA SER A 178 -10.30 -10.39 -18.43
C SER A 178 -11.62 -9.61 -18.55
N ARG A 179 -12.51 -9.76 -17.57
CA ARG A 179 -13.81 -9.08 -17.53
C ARG A 179 -13.76 -7.69 -16.93
N GLY A 180 -12.62 -7.27 -16.36
CA GLY A 180 -12.51 -6.01 -15.63
C GLY A 180 -13.32 -5.97 -14.34
N GLU A 181 -13.63 -7.13 -13.75
CA GLU A 181 -14.46 -7.23 -12.56
C GLU A 181 -13.64 -7.04 -11.28
N LEU A 182 -13.86 -5.93 -10.57
CA LEU A 182 -13.30 -5.66 -9.26
C LEU A 182 -14.19 -6.25 -8.15
N ALA A 183 -13.64 -6.28 -6.92
CA ALA A 183 -14.44 -6.68 -5.76
C ALA A 183 -15.68 -5.79 -5.64
N PRO A 184 -16.87 -6.35 -5.39
CA PRO A 184 -18.06 -5.56 -5.14
C PRO A 184 -17.82 -4.58 -4.00
N MET A 185 -18.11 -3.31 -4.26
CA MET A 185 -17.96 -2.23 -3.28
C MET A 185 -19.23 -1.40 -3.23
N GLU A 186 -19.65 -1.08 -2.02
CA GLU A 186 -20.75 -0.17 -1.78
C GLU A 186 -20.46 0.71 -0.56
N ILE A 187 -21.00 1.91 -0.55
CA ILE A 187 -20.98 2.77 0.62
C ILE A 187 -22.41 2.90 1.11
N ARG A 188 -22.62 2.53 2.37
CA ARG A 188 -23.92 2.58 3.03
C ARG A 188 -23.90 3.64 4.12
N ARG A 189 -24.98 4.42 4.21
CA ARG A 189 -25.26 5.20 5.41
C ARG A 189 -25.86 4.27 6.47
N ILE A 190 -25.28 4.29 7.66
CA ILE A 190 -25.68 3.45 8.79
C ILE A 190 -26.58 4.25 9.70
N SER A 191 -27.85 3.86 9.78
CA SER A 191 -28.86 4.55 10.59
C SER A 191 -29.04 3.95 12.00
N SER A 192 -28.61 2.69 12.20
CA SER A 192 -28.72 2.00 13.49
C SER A 192 -27.55 1.03 13.67
N GLY A 193 -27.25 0.66 14.91
CA GLY A 193 -26.16 -0.27 15.20
C GLY A 193 -24.76 0.30 14.94
N LYS A 194 -24.56 1.62 15.06
CA LYS A 194 -23.28 2.30 14.82
C LYS A 194 -22.15 1.76 15.70
N GLU A 195 -22.48 1.29 16.90
CA GLU A 195 -21.55 0.66 17.85
C GLU A 195 -20.77 -0.54 17.26
N THR A 196 -21.34 -1.24 16.30
CA THR A 196 -20.66 -2.34 15.61
C THR A 196 -19.39 -1.88 14.90
N TYR A 197 -19.29 -0.61 14.55
CA TYR A 197 -18.14 0.00 13.86
C TYR A 197 -17.12 0.62 14.81
N LEU A 198 -17.40 0.63 16.14
CA LEU A 198 -16.52 1.21 17.14
C LEU A 198 -15.07 0.70 17.07
N PRO A 199 -14.79 -0.61 16.90
CA PRO A 199 -13.41 -1.09 16.79
C PRO A 199 -12.65 -0.42 15.64
N LEU A 200 -13.33 -0.10 14.54
CA LEU A 200 -12.68 0.57 13.41
C LEU A 200 -12.58 2.08 13.61
N LEU A 201 -13.55 2.72 14.29
CA LEU A 201 -13.50 4.14 14.64
C LEU A 201 -12.31 4.44 15.58
N LEU A 202 -12.01 3.52 16.50
CA LEU A 202 -10.90 3.62 17.44
C LEU A 202 -9.51 3.55 16.75
N GLU A 203 -9.43 3.09 15.51
CA GLU A 203 -8.20 3.15 14.71
C GLU A 203 -7.80 4.57 14.26
N ALA A 204 -8.77 5.50 14.23
CA ALA A 204 -8.53 6.91 13.86
C ALA A 204 -8.65 7.85 15.07
N ASP A 205 -9.41 7.49 16.09
CA ASP A 205 -9.55 8.23 17.34
C ASP A 205 -9.49 7.23 18.50
N PRO A 206 -8.38 7.16 19.25
CA PRO A 206 -8.19 6.13 20.28
C PRO A 206 -9.05 6.34 21.54
N SER A 207 -9.82 7.43 21.62
CA SER A 207 -10.67 7.73 22.79
C SER A 207 -12.13 7.38 22.53
N ARG A 208 -12.63 6.38 23.24
CA ARG A 208 -14.06 6.03 23.25
C ARG A 208 -14.91 7.22 23.65
N GLU A 209 -14.51 7.95 24.69
CA GLU A 209 -15.23 9.11 25.19
C GLU A 209 -15.39 10.21 24.12
N MET A 210 -14.32 10.44 23.34
CA MET A 210 -14.37 11.41 22.24
C MET A 210 -15.31 10.95 21.14
N ILE A 211 -15.28 9.66 20.78
CA ILE A 211 -16.18 9.08 19.78
C ILE A 211 -17.64 9.21 20.20
N ASP A 212 -17.96 8.96 21.47
CA ASP A 212 -19.32 9.04 22.00
C ASP A 212 -19.91 10.46 21.89
N LYS A 213 -19.08 11.52 21.91
CA LYS A 213 -19.54 12.91 21.74
C LYS A 213 -20.19 13.18 20.36
N TYR A 214 -19.84 12.41 19.34
CA TYR A 214 -20.32 12.65 17.97
C TYR A 214 -21.02 11.45 17.31
N LEU A 215 -20.83 10.21 17.78
CA LEU A 215 -21.29 9.01 17.10
C LEU A 215 -22.80 8.97 16.92
N ASP A 216 -23.55 9.24 17.98
CA ASP A 216 -25.01 9.19 17.93
C ASP A 216 -25.61 10.28 17.04
N ARG A 217 -25.09 11.51 17.15
CA ARG A 217 -25.55 12.68 16.40
C ARG A 217 -25.07 12.73 14.96
N GLY A 218 -23.91 12.14 14.70
CA GLY A 218 -23.27 12.13 13.39
C GLY A 218 -23.91 11.15 12.41
N GLU A 219 -23.71 11.37 11.13
CA GLU A 219 -24.01 10.41 10.09
C GLU A 219 -22.80 9.49 9.86
N LEU A 220 -22.99 8.20 10.07
CA LEU A 220 -21.96 7.20 9.83
C LEU A 220 -22.14 6.59 8.44
N TYR A 221 -21.05 6.54 7.70
CA TYR A 221 -20.94 5.87 6.40
C TYR A 221 -19.94 4.71 6.50
N ALA A 222 -20.30 3.54 5.99
CA ALA A 222 -19.45 2.37 5.92
C ALA A 222 -19.20 1.95 4.48
N LEU A 223 -17.94 1.87 4.08
CA LEU A 223 -17.52 1.31 2.78
C LEU A 223 -17.31 -0.18 2.94
N MET A 224 -18.15 -0.93 2.25
CA MET A 224 -18.09 -2.38 2.21
C MET A 224 -17.35 -2.86 0.96
N VAL A 225 -16.43 -3.78 1.13
CA VAL A 225 -15.68 -4.43 0.03
C VAL A 225 -15.81 -5.93 0.19
N ASN A 226 -16.44 -6.58 -0.76
CA ASN A 226 -16.72 -8.02 -0.71
C ASN A 226 -17.36 -8.46 0.63
N GLY A 227 -18.34 -7.69 1.11
CA GLY A 227 -19.07 -7.95 2.36
C GLY A 227 -18.35 -7.61 3.66
N ARG A 228 -17.08 -7.15 3.62
CA ARG A 228 -16.31 -6.70 4.80
C ARG A 228 -16.28 -5.18 4.85
N THR A 229 -16.30 -4.62 6.04
CA THR A 229 -16.09 -3.18 6.25
C THR A 229 -14.63 -2.84 5.98
N ALA A 230 -14.38 -2.02 4.96
CA ALA A 230 -13.05 -1.57 4.59
C ALA A 230 -12.70 -0.19 5.16
N ALA A 231 -13.69 0.69 5.26
CA ALA A 231 -13.52 2.02 5.86
C ALA A 231 -14.84 2.50 6.46
N VAL A 232 -14.73 3.39 7.42
CA VAL A 232 -15.86 4.12 8.01
C VAL A 232 -15.55 5.60 8.05
N ALA A 233 -16.59 6.43 8.00
CA ALA A 233 -16.50 7.85 8.24
C ALA A 233 -17.72 8.34 9.01
N VAL A 234 -17.51 9.28 9.93
CA VAL A 234 -18.57 9.98 10.64
C VAL A 234 -18.51 11.46 10.29
N VAL A 235 -19.60 12.00 9.83
CA VAL A 235 -19.74 13.44 9.58
C VAL A 235 -20.81 14.03 10.49
N LEU A 236 -20.59 15.24 11.00
CA LEU A 236 -21.48 15.93 11.90
C LEU A 236 -21.81 17.32 11.32
N ARG A 237 -23.08 17.73 11.42
CA ARG A 237 -23.49 19.09 11.05
C ARG A 237 -23.09 20.06 12.15
N ARG A 238 -22.44 21.15 11.79
CA ARG A 238 -22.04 22.25 12.66
C ARG A 238 -23.20 23.25 12.80
N ASP A 239 -23.13 24.10 13.83
CA ASP A 239 -24.13 25.11 14.09
C ASP A 239 -24.18 26.21 13.00
N ASP A 240 -23.05 26.45 12.33
CA ASP A 240 -22.94 27.38 11.18
C ASP A 240 -23.51 26.83 9.87
N GLY A 241 -24.05 25.62 9.89
CA GLY A 241 -24.63 24.93 8.73
C GLY A 241 -23.63 24.15 7.87
N ALA A 242 -22.31 24.32 8.08
CA ALA A 242 -21.29 23.50 7.49
C ALA A 242 -21.29 22.07 8.06
N TRP A 243 -20.50 21.19 7.48
CA TRP A 243 -20.30 19.84 7.99
C TRP A 243 -18.85 19.62 8.38
N GLU A 244 -18.62 18.75 9.35
CA GLU A 244 -17.30 18.35 9.81
C GLU A 244 -17.14 16.83 9.74
N LEU A 245 -16.02 16.40 9.19
CA LEU A 245 -15.58 15.00 9.20
C LEU A 245 -14.94 14.73 10.57
N MET A 246 -15.68 14.05 11.43
CA MET A 246 -15.27 13.75 12.81
C MET A 246 -14.32 12.57 12.88
N ASN A 247 -14.50 11.58 11.98
CA ASN A 247 -13.69 10.36 11.96
C ASN A 247 -13.62 9.80 10.54
N LEU A 248 -12.45 9.33 10.15
CA LEU A 248 -12.22 8.58 8.92
C LEU A 248 -11.20 7.47 9.18
N ALA A 249 -11.69 6.26 9.29
CA ALA A 249 -10.84 5.09 9.55
C ALA A 249 -10.87 4.09 8.39
N VAL A 250 -9.73 3.49 8.11
CA VAL A 250 -9.56 2.39 7.15
C VAL A 250 -9.03 1.18 7.89
N ALA A 251 -9.64 0.01 7.67
CA ALA A 251 -9.21 -1.24 8.28
C ALA A 251 -7.72 -1.48 8.05
N PRO A 252 -6.93 -1.83 9.09
CA PRO A 252 -5.47 -1.90 9.01
C PRO A 252 -4.96 -2.77 7.84
N ASP A 253 -5.57 -3.94 7.63
CA ASP A 253 -5.23 -4.87 6.54
C ASP A 253 -5.67 -4.39 5.15
N MET A 254 -6.38 -3.26 5.08
CA MET A 254 -6.88 -2.67 3.84
C MET A 254 -6.33 -1.27 3.56
N ARG A 255 -5.44 -0.73 4.39
CA ARG A 255 -4.76 0.55 4.17
C ARG A 255 -3.91 0.52 2.89
N GLY A 256 -3.61 1.70 2.32
CA GLY A 256 -2.84 1.82 1.09
C GLY A 256 -3.56 1.41 -0.20
N ARG A 257 -4.88 1.08 -0.13
CA ARG A 257 -5.69 0.66 -1.28
C ARG A 257 -6.66 1.75 -1.78
N GLY A 258 -6.50 2.98 -1.30
CA GLY A 258 -7.32 4.13 -1.73
C GLY A 258 -8.73 4.20 -1.16
N TYR A 259 -9.08 3.38 -0.15
CA TYR A 259 -10.44 3.37 0.41
C TYR A 259 -10.80 4.64 1.17
N GLY A 260 -9.86 5.26 1.90
CA GLY A 260 -10.07 6.56 2.54
C GLY A 260 -10.42 7.64 1.53
N GLY A 261 -9.66 7.74 0.44
CA GLY A 261 -9.95 8.69 -0.64
C GLY A 261 -11.28 8.41 -1.36
N ARG A 262 -11.67 7.13 -1.47
CA ARG A 262 -12.98 6.77 -2.03
C ARG A 262 -14.12 7.21 -1.11
N MET A 263 -13.96 7.04 0.19
CA MET A 263 -14.91 7.54 1.19
C MET A 263 -15.06 9.06 1.12
N LEU A 264 -13.94 9.81 1.06
CA LEU A 264 -13.96 11.27 0.90
C LEU A 264 -14.73 11.71 -0.34
N ARG A 265 -14.45 11.14 -1.51
CA ARG A 265 -15.16 11.48 -2.76
C ARG A 265 -16.66 11.19 -2.66
N HIS A 266 -17.06 10.12 -1.98
CA HIS A 266 -18.46 9.83 -1.71
C HIS A 266 -19.10 10.90 -0.81
N LEU A 267 -18.43 11.28 0.27
CA LEU A 267 -18.91 12.33 1.17
C LEU A 267 -19.04 13.66 0.44
N PHE A 268 -18.08 14.05 -0.41
CA PHE A 268 -18.18 15.26 -1.22
C PHE A 268 -19.45 15.25 -2.09
N LYS A 269 -19.72 14.14 -2.77
CA LYS A 269 -20.92 13.98 -3.61
C LYS A 269 -22.22 14.07 -2.79
N VAL A 270 -22.27 13.48 -1.61
CA VAL A 270 -23.48 13.46 -0.77
C VAL A 270 -23.70 14.81 -0.08
N LEU A 271 -22.63 15.47 0.32
CA LEU A 271 -22.70 16.70 1.09
C LEU A 271 -22.80 17.96 0.23
N SER A 272 -22.29 17.95 -1.02
CA SER A 272 -22.38 19.12 -1.92
C SER A 272 -23.81 19.60 -2.21
N ALA A 273 -24.81 18.74 -2.06
CA ALA A 273 -26.23 19.12 -2.15
C ALA A 273 -26.81 19.68 -0.82
N ARG A 274 -26.01 19.71 0.25
CA ARG A 274 -26.47 19.98 1.62
C ARG A 274 -25.67 21.07 2.33
N CYS A 275 -24.47 21.38 1.87
CA CYS A 275 -23.60 22.42 2.42
C CYS A 275 -22.55 22.84 1.40
N ASP A 276 -21.96 24.02 1.64
CA ASP A 276 -20.91 24.60 0.79
C ASP A 276 -19.49 24.27 1.29
N ARG A 277 -19.35 23.78 2.53
CA ARG A 277 -18.06 23.54 3.16
C ARG A 277 -18.06 22.29 4.02
N LEU A 278 -16.96 21.54 3.92
CA LEU A 278 -16.62 20.41 4.79
C LEU A 278 -15.33 20.71 5.53
N TYR A 279 -15.37 20.62 6.85
CA TYR A 279 -14.22 20.76 7.74
C TYR A 279 -13.66 19.40 8.14
N VAL A 280 -12.39 19.37 8.53
CA VAL A 280 -11.76 18.23 9.19
C VAL A 280 -10.66 18.72 10.12
N GLY A 281 -10.62 18.21 11.35
CA GLY A 281 -9.51 18.39 12.27
C GLY A 281 -8.61 17.15 12.26
N THR A 282 -7.30 17.35 12.16
CA THR A 282 -6.33 16.25 12.04
C THR A 282 -4.98 16.57 12.67
N SER A 283 -4.09 15.57 12.75
CA SER A 283 -2.68 15.76 13.08
C SER A 283 -1.88 16.34 11.89
N GLU A 284 -0.73 16.94 12.14
CA GLU A 284 0.13 17.49 11.09
C GLU A 284 0.57 16.43 10.08
N GLY A 285 0.82 15.18 10.53
CA GLY A 285 1.21 14.07 9.67
C GLY A 285 0.18 13.70 8.61
N ASN A 286 -1.11 13.90 8.91
CA ASN A 286 -2.21 13.58 8.01
C ASN A 286 -2.63 14.73 7.08
N VAL A 287 -2.12 15.95 7.28
CA VAL A 287 -2.43 17.12 6.44
C VAL A 287 -2.23 16.85 4.95
N PRO A 288 -1.09 16.28 4.49
CA PRO A 288 -0.86 16.04 3.06
C PRO A 288 -1.92 15.12 2.42
N PHE A 289 -2.47 14.17 3.18
CA PHE A 289 -3.55 13.32 2.69
C PHE A 289 -4.79 14.16 2.36
N TYR A 290 -5.20 15.06 3.24
CA TYR A 290 -6.39 15.89 3.01
C TYR A 290 -6.15 16.96 1.93
N GLU A 291 -4.97 17.59 1.90
CA GLU A 291 -4.59 18.55 0.85
C GLU A 291 -4.66 17.93 -0.55
N HIS A 292 -4.26 16.65 -0.69
CA HIS A 292 -4.41 15.90 -1.95
C HIS A 292 -5.87 15.81 -2.43
N PHE A 293 -6.85 15.88 -1.53
CA PHE A 293 -8.28 15.90 -1.86
C PHE A 293 -8.86 17.32 -1.93
N GLY A 294 -8.02 18.35 -1.91
CA GLY A 294 -8.40 19.75 -2.10
C GLY A 294 -8.90 20.44 -0.83
N PHE A 295 -8.55 19.92 0.34
CA PHE A 295 -8.67 20.68 1.57
C PHE A 295 -7.54 21.70 1.65
N VAL A 296 -7.79 22.82 2.30
CA VAL A 296 -6.81 23.86 2.62
C VAL A 296 -6.76 24.07 4.12
N LYS A 297 -5.58 24.39 4.65
CA LYS A 297 -5.45 24.70 6.09
C LYS A 297 -6.24 25.96 6.42
N ASP A 298 -7.02 25.89 7.49
CA ASP A 298 -7.78 27.01 8.03
C ASP A 298 -7.04 27.61 9.24
N HIS A 299 -6.96 26.86 10.34
CA HIS A 299 -6.22 27.28 11.53
C HIS A 299 -5.66 26.07 12.30
N ALA A 300 -4.89 26.35 13.36
CA ALA A 300 -4.39 25.33 14.28
C ALA A 300 -4.89 25.62 15.70
N ILE A 301 -5.33 24.58 16.39
CA ILE A 301 -5.69 24.61 17.80
C ILE A 301 -4.53 24.02 18.58
N LYS A 302 -3.84 24.89 19.34
CA LYS A 302 -2.67 24.50 20.12
C LYS A 302 -3.05 23.62 21.30
N GLU A 303 -2.18 22.65 21.64
CA GLU A 303 -2.32 21.71 22.76
C GLU A 303 -3.63 20.93 22.78
N TYR A 304 -4.38 20.87 21.66
CA TYR A 304 -5.69 20.22 21.59
C TYR A 304 -5.64 18.77 22.06
N PHE A 305 -4.67 17.98 21.59
CA PHE A 305 -4.61 16.55 21.92
C PHE A 305 -4.15 16.33 23.38
N THR A 306 -3.35 17.23 23.93
CA THR A 306 -2.91 17.16 25.34
C THR A 306 -4.00 17.60 26.33
N GLU A 307 -4.90 18.47 25.92
CA GLU A 307 -6.01 18.96 26.76
C GLU A 307 -7.26 18.06 26.73
N HIS A 308 -7.46 17.32 25.64
CA HIS A 308 -8.71 16.58 25.41
C HIS A 308 -8.55 15.05 25.51
N TYR A 309 -7.32 14.55 25.65
CA TYR A 309 -7.06 13.13 25.77
C TYR A 309 -6.21 12.81 27.00
N ASP A 310 -6.72 11.95 27.87
CA ASP A 310 -6.04 11.55 29.10
C ASP A 310 -4.74 10.76 28.84
N VAL A 311 -4.68 10.03 27.72
CA VAL A 311 -3.52 9.28 27.30
C VAL A 311 -2.88 9.96 26.09
N PRO A 312 -1.58 10.29 26.13
CA PRO A 312 -0.90 10.90 24.98
C PRO A 312 -1.03 10.04 23.72
N ILE A 313 -1.48 10.66 22.61
CA ILE A 313 -1.54 10.01 21.32
C ILE A 313 -0.17 10.08 20.68
N ILE A 314 0.37 8.93 20.26
CA ILE A 314 1.68 8.83 19.60
C ILE A 314 1.46 8.45 18.13
N GLU A 315 1.94 9.28 17.21
CA GLU A 315 1.94 9.03 15.78
C GLU A 315 3.38 9.18 15.25
N ASP A 316 3.88 8.19 14.53
CA ASP A 316 5.26 8.14 14.01
C ASP A 316 6.35 8.43 15.06
N GLY A 317 6.15 7.96 16.30
CA GLY A 317 7.07 8.13 17.43
C GLY A 317 7.06 9.53 18.07
N ARG A 318 6.09 10.40 17.72
CA ARG A 318 5.91 11.73 18.28
C ARG A 318 4.58 11.85 19.01
N VAL A 319 4.60 12.53 20.14
CA VAL A 319 3.36 12.86 20.87
C VAL A 319 2.63 13.96 20.09
N LEU A 320 1.36 13.73 19.77
CA LEU A 320 0.51 14.73 19.15
C LEU A 320 0.13 15.81 20.17
N LYS A 321 0.18 17.08 19.75
CA LYS A 321 -0.17 18.23 20.56
C LYS A 321 -1.26 19.07 19.91
N ASP A 322 -0.98 19.55 18.71
CA ASP A 322 -1.82 20.52 18.01
C ASP A 322 -2.79 19.81 17.04
N ARG A 323 -4.03 20.27 16.99
CA ARG A 323 -4.97 19.91 15.94
C ARG A 323 -4.89 20.92 14.81
N ILE A 324 -4.80 20.46 13.59
CA ILE A 324 -4.84 21.28 12.38
C ILE A 324 -6.23 21.16 11.76
N ASP A 325 -6.93 22.25 11.71
CA ASP A 325 -8.23 22.31 11.03
C ASP A 325 -8.04 22.69 9.58
N LEU A 326 -8.69 21.93 8.71
CA LEU A 326 -8.70 22.15 7.27
C LEU A 326 -10.16 22.30 6.80
N VAL A 327 -10.34 23.02 5.71
CA VAL A 327 -11.65 23.25 5.09
C VAL A 327 -11.57 22.95 3.59
N LYS A 328 -12.65 22.40 3.07
CA LYS A 328 -12.86 22.19 1.64
C LYS A 328 -14.18 22.80 1.21
N ALA A 329 -14.17 23.62 0.13
CA ALA A 329 -15.38 23.99 -0.61
C ALA A 329 -15.91 22.77 -1.39
N LEU A 330 -17.22 22.53 -1.30
CA LEU A 330 -17.91 21.39 -1.92
C LEU A 330 -18.67 21.76 -3.20
#